data_f52f47cdab72c3aee108abb9ccf44f17
#
_entry.id   f52f47cdab72c3aee108abb9ccf44f17
#
_cell.length_a   1.000
_cell.length_b   1.000
_cell.length_c   1.000
_cell.angle_alpha   90.00
_cell.angle_beta   90.00
_cell.angle_gamma   90.00
#
_symmetry.space_group_name_H-M   'P 1'
#
loop_
_entity.id
_entity.type
_entity.pdbx_description
1 polymer ?
#
loop_
_entity_poly.entity_id
_entity_poly.type
_entity_poly.pdbx_seq_one_letter_code
_entity_poly.pdbx_strand_id
1 'polypeptide(L)'
;MLNALTVDVEDWYHTNGLNIPQSEWRNLPSTVYPSTMKLLDLFDEFQVKATFFVLGDAAQNFPLLVKEIVKRGHEIGSHGMNHQLVYCQSMEEFKKDFMASISILERITGQKIRLYRAPSWSISRDRLNVLSLLEENGIHYDSSLQPFKTPLSGLSGIPVEPFNPVVEGKQLKLIEFPPTVMRISENFSFPFAGGFYLRFFPYSIVSYLLKKINKVRPGMVYIHPWEINPEIPRWKTNWMIHFIQYFRLRSTEQKLKRLLSEFDFGPIGEVLKYQEVMWSDI
;
A
#
# COMPACT_ATOMS: atom_id res chain seq x y z
N MET A 1 9.38 14.06 -12.90
CA MET A 1 9.43 13.67 -11.46
C MET A 1 8.99 12.23 -11.35
N LEU A 2 9.88 11.34 -10.94
CA LEU A 2 9.53 9.93 -10.75
C LEU A 2 8.65 9.78 -9.51
N ASN A 3 7.47 9.15 -9.67
CA ASN A 3 6.53 8.86 -8.59
C ASN A 3 6.59 7.38 -8.19
N ALA A 4 6.25 7.04 -6.97
CA ALA A 4 6.09 5.65 -6.59
C ALA A 4 4.76 5.08 -7.09
N LEU A 5 4.81 3.91 -7.70
CA LEU A 5 3.65 3.09 -7.97
C LEU A 5 3.68 1.88 -7.05
N THR A 6 2.60 1.67 -6.31
CA THR A 6 2.53 0.56 -5.35
C THR A 6 1.26 -0.26 -5.53
N VAL A 7 1.36 -1.55 -5.28
CA VAL A 7 0.25 -2.50 -5.36
C VAL A 7 0.18 -3.27 -4.05
N ASP A 8 -0.97 -3.21 -3.38
CA ASP A 8 -1.22 -4.02 -2.19
C ASP A 8 -1.87 -5.33 -2.65
N VAL A 9 -1.05 -6.41 -2.69
CA VAL A 9 -1.44 -7.72 -3.24
C VAL A 9 -2.26 -8.48 -2.21
N GLU A 10 -3.54 -8.20 -2.22
CA GLU A 10 -4.56 -8.82 -1.40
C GLU A 10 -5.81 -9.15 -2.23
N ASP A 11 -6.64 -10.04 -1.74
CA ASP A 11 -7.91 -10.33 -2.37
C ASP A 11 -9.01 -9.37 -1.89
N TRP A 12 -10.10 -9.28 -2.62
CA TRP A 12 -11.25 -8.44 -2.29
C TRP A 12 -11.84 -8.71 -0.89
N TYR A 13 -11.71 -9.94 -0.39
CA TYR A 13 -12.23 -10.34 0.92
C TYR A 13 -11.28 -10.04 2.09
N HIS A 14 -10.03 -9.66 1.84
CA HIS A 14 -9.10 -9.22 2.88
C HIS A 14 -9.42 -7.81 3.40
N THR A 15 -10.22 -7.04 2.66
CA THR A 15 -10.56 -5.66 3.02
C THR A 15 -11.22 -5.58 4.39
N ASN A 16 -10.58 -4.91 5.36
CA ASN A 16 -11.09 -4.77 6.73
C ASN A 16 -12.50 -4.16 6.80
N GLY A 17 -12.88 -3.31 5.83
CA GLY A 17 -14.21 -2.75 5.74
C GLY A 17 -15.32 -3.79 5.56
N LEU A 18 -15.05 -4.91 4.89
CA LEU A 18 -16.03 -6.00 4.71
C LEU A 18 -16.19 -6.87 5.96
N ASN A 19 -15.21 -6.86 6.86
CA ASN A 19 -15.19 -7.62 8.11
C ASN A 19 -15.51 -9.12 7.93
N ILE A 20 -14.91 -9.74 6.91
CA ILE A 20 -15.08 -11.16 6.62
C ILE A 20 -14.11 -11.96 7.50
N PRO A 21 -14.61 -12.90 8.33
CA PRO A 21 -13.74 -13.69 9.19
C PRO A 21 -12.70 -14.49 8.39
N GLN A 22 -11.47 -14.56 8.89
CA GLN A 22 -10.39 -15.31 8.23
C GLN A 22 -10.75 -16.79 7.98
N SER A 23 -11.56 -17.40 8.85
CA SER A 23 -12.04 -18.77 8.68
C SER A 23 -12.85 -18.99 7.39
N GLU A 24 -13.46 -17.92 6.85
CA GLU A 24 -14.25 -17.97 5.63
C GLU A 24 -13.42 -17.80 4.35
N TRP A 25 -12.21 -17.24 4.43
CA TRP A 25 -11.40 -16.89 3.26
C TRP A 25 -11.18 -18.05 2.30
N ARG A 26 -10.96 -19.26 2.83
CA ARG A 26 -10.72 -20.47 2.01
C ARG A 26 -11.96 -20.92 1.22
N ASN A 27 -13.14 -20.47 1.63
CA ASN A 27 -14.40 -20.80 0.99
C ASN A 27 -14.79 -19.77 -0.08
N LEU A 28 -14.07 -18.66 -0.17
CA LEU A 28 -14.36 -17.57 -1.09
C LEU A 28 -13.54 -17.68 -2.38
N PRO A 29 -14.13 -17.32 -3.53
CA PRO A 29 -13.40 -17.34 -4.79
C PRO A 29 -12.33 -16.24 -4.80
N SER A 30 -11.09 -16.66 -4.88
CA SER A 30 -9.95 -15.74 -5.00
C SER A 30 -9.86 -15.13 -6.39
N THR A 31 -9.57 -13.84 -6.44
CA THR A 31 -9.34 -13.09 -7.67
C THR A 31 -7.94 -12.45 -7.71
N VAL A 32 -7.15 -12.60 -6.65
CA VAL A 32 -5.84 -11.94 -6.53
C VAL A 32 -4.88 -12.35 -7.63
N TYR A 33 -4.82 -13.65 -7.97
CA TYR A 33 -3.91 -14.13 -9.01
C TYR A 33 -4.22 -13.52 -10.38
N PRO A 34 -5.41 -13.73 -10.99
CA PRO A 34 -5.71 -13.19 -12.32
C PRO A 34 -5.70 -11.65 -12.34
N SER A 35 -6.13 -11.00 -11.27
CA SER A 35 -6.13 -9.53 -11.20
C SER A 35 -4.72 -8.95 -11.11
N THR A 36 -3.80 -9.59 -10.36
CA THR A 36 -2.40 -9.17 -10.28
C THR A 36 -1.69 -9.42 -11.61
N MET A 37 -1.92 -10.56 -12.28
CA MET A 37 -1.38 -10.83 -13.61
C MET A 37 -1.80 -9.74 -14.60
N LYS A 38 -3.05 -9.32 -14.56
CA LYS A 38 -3.56 -8.22 -15.39
C LYS A 38 -2.85 -6.88 -15.10
N LEU A 39 -2.52 -6.57 -13.83
CA LEU A 39 -1.71 -5.40 -13.49
C LEU A 39 -0.28 -5.52 -14.03
N LEU A 40 0.33 -6.70 -13.91
CA LEU A 40 1.67 -6.95 -14.42
C LEU A 40 1.75 -6.78 -15.94
N ASP A 41 0.77 -7.32 -16.68
CA ASP A 41 0.69 -7.15 -18.13
C ASP A 41 0.52 -5.68 -18.52
N LEU A 42 -0.28 -4.94 -17.76
CA LEU A 42 -0.45 -3.50 -17.94
C LEU A 42 0.85 -2.72 -17.67
N PHE A 43 1.60 -3.07 -16.61
CA PHE A 43 2.86 -2.40 -16.30
C PHE A 43 3.95 -2.72 -17.32
N ASP A 44 3.95 -3.92 -17.90
CA ASP A 44 4.83 -4.25 -19.02
C ASP A 44 4.48 -3.47 -20.28
N GLU A 45 3.17 -3.29 -20.60
CA GLU A 45 2.68 -2.44 -21.73
C GLU A 45 3.25 -1.02 -21.63
N PHE A 46 3.28 -0.45 -20.43
CA PHE A 46 3.79 0.92 -20.19
C PHE A 46 5.27 0.97 -19.77
N GLN A 47 5.96 -0.17 -19.72
CA GLN A 47 7.37 -0.27 -19.29
C GLN A 47 7.64 0.30 -17.91
N VAL A 48 6.69 0.19 -16.98
CA VAL A 48 6.76 0.70 -15.62
C VAL A 48 7.05 -0.41 -14.63
N LYS A 49 7.89 -0.15 -13.65
CA LYS A 49 8.08 -1.02 -12.48
C LYS A 49 7.40 -0.40 -11.26
N ALA A 50 7.04 -1.26 -10.30
CA ALA A 50 6.28 -0.88 -9.12
C ALA A 50 6.76 -1.67 -7.90
N THR A 51 6.36 -1.22 -6.70
CA THR A 51 6.51 -1.97 -5.46
C THR A 51 5.22 -2.74 -5.18
N PHE A 52 5.33 -4.03 -4.95
CA PHE A 52 4.22 -4.90 -4.58
C PHE A 52 4.33 -5.26 -3.10
N PHE A 53 3.45 -4.74 -2.27
CA PHE A 53 3.29 -5.14 -0.88
C PHE A 53 2.41 -6.39 -0.84
N VAL A 54 3.03 -7.54 -0.62
CA VAL A 54 2.35 -8.82 -0.74
C VAL A 54 1.92 -9.32 0.64
N LEU A 55 0.63 -9.62 0.76
CA LEU A 55 0.07 -10.26 1.94
C LEU A 55 0.62 -11.70 2.06
N GLY A 56 1.02 -12.11 3.25
CA GLY A 56 1.56 -13.45 3.50
C GLY A 56 0.59 -14.57 3.13
N ASP A 57 -0.70 -14.41 3.43
CA ASP A 57 -1.74 -15.34 3.00
C ASP A 57 -1.79 -15.49 1.48
N ALA A 58 -1.76 -14.39 0.74
CA ALA A 58 -1.72 -14.42 -0.73
C ALA A 58 -0.42 -15.09 -1.26
N ALA A 59 0.72 -14.80 -0.63
CA ALA A 59 1.99 -15.43 -0.98
C ALA A 59 2.00 -16.93 -0.71
N GLN A 60 1.40 -17.36 0.40
CA GLN A 60 1.29 -18.78 0.75
C GLN A 60 0.40 -19.55 -0.23
N ASN A 61 -0.73 -18.96 -0.62
CA ASN A 61 -1.69 -19.60 -1.51
C ASN A 61 -1.24 -19.54 -2.98
N PHE A 62 -0.50 -18.48 -3.38
CA PHE A 62 -0.07 -18.25 -4.76
C PHE A 62 1.43 -17.94 -4.88
N PRO A 63 2.33 -18.84 -4.48
CA PRO A 63 3.78 -18.58 -4.50
C PRO A 63 4.33 -18.33 -5.92
N LEU A 64 3.70 -18.88 -6.96
CA LEU A 64 4.07 -18.64 -8.35
C LEU A 64 3.78 -17.20 -8.78
N LEU A 65 2.74 -16.55 -8.21
CA LEU A 65 2.45 -15.15 -8.45
C LEU A 65 3.58 -14.25 -7.95
N VAL A 66 4.07 -14.50 -6.72
CA VAL A 66 5.19 -13.73 -6.14
C VAL A 66 6.46 -13.89 -6.99
N LYS A 67 6.74 -15.12 -7.46
CA LYS A 67 7.87 -15.36 -8.37
C LYS A 67 7.73 -14.62 -9.69
N GLU A 68 6.52 -14.55 -10.25
CA GLU A 68 6.26 -13.81 -11.49
C GLU A 68 6.44 -12.30 -11.32
N ILE A 69 6.00 -11.73 -10.18
CA ILE A 69 6.24 -10.32 -9.85
C ILE A 69 7.75 -10.02 -9.84
N VAL A 70 8.54 -10.83 -9.14
CA VAL A 70 10.02 -10.68 -9.09
C VAL A 70 10.66 -10.87 -10.46
N LYS A 71 10.25 -11.90 -11.20
CA LYS A 71 10.75 -12.21 -12.54
C LYS A 71 10.56 -11.06 -13.52
N ARG A 72 9.44 -10.31 -13.41
CA ARG A 72 9.17 -9.10 -14.20
C ARG A 72 9.90 -7.86 -13.67
N GLY A 73 10.77 -7.99 -12.66
CA GLY A 73 11.64 -6.91 -12.15
C GLY A 73 10.94 -5.90 -11.26
N HIS A 74 9.84 -6.28 -10.63
CA HIS A 74 9.17 -5.44 -9.62
C HIS A 74 9.79 -5.64 -8.24
N GLU A 75 9.63 -4.63 -7.39
CA GLU A 75 10.07 -4.66 -6.00
C GLU A 75 9.02 -5.33 -5.10
N ILE A 76 9.48 -6.08 -4.10
CA ILE A 76 8.58 -6.77 -3.15
C ILE A 76 8.74 -6.16 -1.76
N GLY A 77 7.60 -5.87 -1.15
CA GLY A 77 7.45 -5.56 0.28
C GLY A 77 6.46 -6.51 0.95
N SER A 78 6.45 -6.51 2.28
CA SER A 78 5.47 -7.25 3.07
C SER A 78 4.25 -6.38 3.37
N HIS A 79 3.06 -7.01 3.33
CA HIS A 79 1.79 -6.41 3.78
C HIS A 79 1.23 -7.11 5.02
N GLY A 80 2.11 -7.66 5.89
CA GLY A 80 1.72 -8.53 7.00
C GLY A 80 1.34 -9.93 6.53
N MET A 81 0.98 -10.80 7.49
CA MET A 81 0.61 -12.18 7.19
C MET A 81 -0.88 -12.36 6.90
N ASN A 82 -1.75 -11.81 7.75
CA ASN A 82 -3.18 -12.10 7.78
C ASN A 82 -4.05 -10.84 7.69
N HIS A 83 -3.55 -9.74 7.16
CA HIS A 83 -4.25 -8.46 7.02
C HIS A 83 -4.89 -7.94 8.32
N GLN A 84 -4.23 -8.22 9.45
CA GLN A 84 -4.68 -7.77 10.76
C GLN A 84 -4.29 -6.30 11.02
N LEU A 85 -5.21 -5.55 11.61
CA LEU A 85 -4.95 -4.16 12.00
C LEU A 85 -3.91 -4.11 13.12
N VAL A 86 -2.86 -3.31 12.94
CA VAL A 86 -1.72 -3.23 13.87
C VAL A 86 -2.16 -2.83 15.28
N TYR A 87 -3.08 -1.86 15.40
CA TYR A 87 -3.57 -1.41 16.70
C TYR A 87 -4.45 -2.45 17.43
N CYS A 88 -4.91 -3.50 16.74
CA CYS A 88 -5.64 -4.63 17.34
C CYS A 88 -4.70 -5.74 17.84
N GLN A 89 -3.39 -5.60 17.66
CA GLN A 89 -2.39 -6.60 18.02
C GLN A 89 -1.54 -6.12 19.21
N SER A 90 -1.16 -7.04 20.10
CA SER A 90 -0.01 -6.82 20.98
C SER A 90 1.28 -6.75 20.15
N MET A 91 2.36 -6.22 20.73
CA MET A 91 3.67 -6.19 20.05
C MET A 91 4.20 -7.59 19.71
N GLU A 92 3.91 -8.58 20.53
CA GLU A 92 4.31 -9.97 20.30
C GLU A 92 3.52 -10.59 19.14
N GLU A 93 2.19 -10.39 19.08
CA GLU A 93 1.34 -10.83 17.99
C GLU A 93 1.75 -10.15 16.67
N PHE A 94 1.98 -8.84 16.69
CA PHE A 94 2.48 -8.11 15.53
C PHE A 94 3.82 -8.67 15.05
N LYS A 95 4.79 -8.85 15.96
CA LYS A 95 6.10 -9.41 15.60
C LYS A 95 5.97 -10.79 14.97
N LYS A 96 5.10 -11.64 15.50
CA LYS A 96 4.84 -12.99 14.96
C LYS A 96 4.24 -12.93 13.56
N ASP A 97 3.21 -12.09 13.35
CA ASP A 97 2.56 -11.89 12.04
C ASP A 97 3.55 -11.36 11.01
N PHE A 98 4.27 -10.30 11.36
CA PHE A 98 5.30 -9.68 10.53
C PHE A 98 6.40 -10.67 10.13
N MET A 99 7.02 -11.36 11.10
CA MET A 99 8.10 -12.32 10.82
C MET A 99 7.63 -13.51 9.98
N ALA A 100 6.38 -13.96 10.16
CA ALA A 100 5.80 -15.02 9.34
C ALA A 100 5.70 -14.56 7.87
N SER A 101 5.22 -13.35 7.62
CA SER A 101 5.13 -12.80 6.26
C SER A 101 6.51 -12.60 5.61
N ILE A 102 7.49 -12.06 6.35
CA ILE A 102 8.87 -11.91 5.87
C ILE A 102 9.46 -13.28 5.50
N SER A 103 9.36 -14.27 6.40
CA SER A 103 9.90 -15.61 6.16
C SER A 103 9.34 -16.27 4.90
N ILE A 104 8.03 -16.15 4.66
CA ILE A 104 7.39 -16.69 3.44
C ILE A 104 7.91 -15.98 2.20
N LEU A 105 7.93 -14.65 2.21
CA LEU A 105 8.37 -13.86 1.04
C LEU A 105 9.85 -14.08 0.72
N GLU A 106 10.74 -14.06 1.72
CA GLU A 106 12.18 -14.34 1.53
C GLU A 106 12.42 -15.75 0.98
N ARG A 107 11.68 -16.75 1.48
CA ARG A 107 11.77 -18.13 0.98
C ARG A 107 11.34 -18.25 -0.47
N ILE A 108 10.29 -17.53 -0.90
CA ILE A 108 9.78 -17.60 -2.27
C ILE A 108 10.67 -16.84 -3.24
N THR A 109 11.14 -15.64 -2.84
CA THR A 109 11.90 -14.72 -3.69
C THR A 109 13.40 -15.00 -3.71
N GLY A 110 13.93 -15.61 -2.66
CA GLY A 110 15.38 -15.76 -2.45
C GLY A 110 16.08 -14.44 -2.10
N GLN A 111 15.34 -13.38 -1.79
CA GLN A 111 15.84 -12.03 -1.52
C GLN A 111 15.43 -11.56 -0.13
N LYS A 112 16.21 -10.65 0.46
CA LYS A 112 15.83 -9.98 1.71
C LYS A 112 14.70 -8.97 1.46
N ILE A 113 13.65 -9.06 2.26
CA ILE A 113 12.54 -8.10 2.21
C ILE A 113 12.89 -6.90 3.09
N ARG A 114 12.87 -5.72 2.49
CA ARG A 114 13.28 -4.45 3.13
C ARG A 114 12.18 -3.39 3.15
N LEU A 115 10.99 -3.74 2.68
CA LEU A 115 9.83 -2.86 2.60
C LEU A 115 8.66 -3.46 3.37
N TYR A 116 7.92 -2.60 4.06
CA TYR A 116 6.71 -2.96 4.77
C TYR A 116 5.62 -1.92 4.56
N ARG A 117 4.37 -2.40 4.54
CA ARG A 117 3.17 -1.57 4.66
C ARG A 117 2.18 -2.25 5.59
N ALA A 118 1.76 -1.56 6.63
CA ALA A 118 0.72 -2.06 7.52
C ALA A 118 -0.63 -2.17 6.80
N PRO A 119 -1.36 -3.27 6.98
CA PRO A 119 -2.73 -3.41 6.52
C PRO A 119 -3.57 -2.18 6.90
N SER A 120 -4.29 -1.62 5.92
CA SER A 120 -5.14 -0.42 6.08
C SER A 120 -4.44 0.79 6.73
N TRP A 121 -3.11 0.91 6.63
CA TRP A 121 -2.32 1.97 7.31
C TRP A 121 -2.61 2.06 8.81
N SER A 122 -2.73 0.93 9.48
CA SER A 122 -3.28 0.79 10.82
C SER A 122 -2.28 1.00 11.97
N ILE A 123 -1.14 1.63 11.73
CA ILE A 123 -0.26 2.08 12.82
C ILE A 123 -0.89 3.33 13.45
N SER A 124 -1.31 3.23 14.71
CA SER A 124 -1.86 4.33 15.51
C SER A 124 -0.76 5.00 16.35
N ARG A 125 -1.07 6.17 16.96
CA ARG A 125 -0.08 6.91 17.78
C ARG A 125 0.49 6.10 18.94
N ASP A 126 -0.31 5.27 19.57
CA ASP A 126 0.09 4.39 20.66
C ASP A 126 0.85 3.13 20.20
N ARG A 127 1.03 2.98 18.89
CA ARG A 127 1.71 1.85 18.25
C ARG A 127 2.92 2.27 17.40
N LEU A 128 3.40 3.51 17.52
CA LEU A 128 4.55 3.99 16.74
C LEU A 128 5.84 3.22 17.01
N ASN A 129 5.98 2.60 18.17
CA ASN A 129 7.09 1.71 18.51
C ASN A 129 7.24 0.50 17.57
N VAL A 130 6.18 0.16 16.80
CA VAL A 130 6.24 -0.82 15.71
C VAL A 130 7.30 -0.44 14.68
N LEU A 131 7.48 0.86 14.37
CA LEU A 131 8.50 1.32 13.42
C LEU A 131 9.92 0.97 13.87
N SER A 132 10.20 1.07 15.17
CA SER A 132 11.49 0.63 15.74
C SER A 132 11.70 -0.87 15.56
N LEU A 133 10.65 -1.68 15.79
CA LEU A 133 10.71 -3.13 15.57
C LEU A 133 10.93 -3.47 14.10
N LEU A 134 10.30 -2.76 13.16
CA LEU A 134 10.51 -2.94 11.72
C LEU A 134 11.97 -2.66 11.34
N GLU A 135 12.54 -1.53 11.79
CA GLU A 135 13.95 -1.19 11.54
C GLU A 135 14.91 -2.24 12.11
N GLU A 136 14.71 -2.68 13.35
CA GLU A 136 15.52 -3.71 14.01
C GLU A 136 15.51 -5.06 13.28
N ASN A 137 14.46 -5.32 12.50
CA ASN A 137 14.34 -6.51 11.67
C ASN A 137 14.67 -6.27 10.19
N GLY A 138 15.34 -5.17 9.87
CA GLY A 138 15.95 -4.93 8.56
C GLY A 138 15.03 -4.27 7.53
N ILE A 139 13.90 -3.70 7.94
CA ILE A 139 13.08 -2.87 7.06
C ILE A 139 13.76 -1.51 6.90
N HIS A 140 13.92 -1.08 5.66
CA HIS A 140 14.52 0.21 5.30
C HIS A 140 13.48 1.24 4.87
N TYR A 141 12.40 0.78 4.24
CA TYR A 141 11.32 1.63 3.76
C TYR A 141 9.99 1.14 4.33
N ASP A 142 9.26 2.05 4.92
CA ASP A 142 7.90 1.82 5.40
C ASP A 142 6.91 2.71 4.66
N SER A 143 5.69 2.27 4.56
CA SER A 143 4.60 3.05 4.00
C SER A 143 3.31 2.79 4.78
N SER A 144 3.40 2.95 6.10
CA SER A 144 2.32 2.56 7.02
C SER A 144 1.61 3.74 7.68
N LEU A 145 2.13 4.96 7.52
CA LEU A 145 1.57 6.15 8.16
C LEU A 145 0.77 6.98 7.18
N GLN A 146 -0.54 7.03 7.37
CA GLN A 146 -1.47 7.77 6.53
C GLN A 146 -1.73 9.16 7.10
N PRO A 147 -1.40 10.28 6.39
CA PRO A 147 -1.49 11.64 6.91
C PRO A 147 -2.90 12.25 6.83
N PHE A 148 -3.93 11.42 6.98
CA PHE A 148 -5.34 11.81 7.11
C PHE A 148 -6.10 10.72 7.85
N LYS A 149 -7.19 11.08 8.53
CA LYS A 149 -7.99 10.14 9.33
C LYS A 149 -9.11 9.51 8.51
N THR A 150 -9.29 8.22 8.73
CA THR A 150 -10.44 7.41 8.30
C THR A 150 -11.03 6.70 9.53
N PRO A 151 -12.18 6.04 9.42
CA PRO A 151 -12.68 5.20 10.51
C PRO A 151 -11.75 4.05 10.90
N LEU A 152 -10.86 3.61 10.01
CA LEU A 152 -9.96 2.47 10.24
C LEU A 152 -8.53 2.90 10.61
N SER A 153 -8.09 4.11 10.29
CA SER A 153 -6.66 4.44 10.38
C SER A 153 -6.37 5.92 10.19
N GLY A 154 -5.11 6.26 10.34
CA GLY A 154 -4.54 7.53 9.94
C GLY A 154 -4.18 8.46 11.09
N LEU A 155 -3.15 9.26 10.85
CA LEU A 155 -2.56 10.21 11.79
C LEU A 155 -2.61 11.62 11.18
N SER A 156 -3.27 12.56 11.86
CA SER A 156 -3.20 13.98 11.47
C SER A 156 -1.90 14.61 12.00
N GLY A 157 -1.39 15.62 11.29
CA GLY A 157 -0.22 16.39 11.72
C GLY A 157 1.14 15.77 11.40
N ILE A 158 1.18 14.59 10.77
CA ILE A 158 2.44 13.99 10.32
C ILE A 158 2.89 14.56 8.97
N PRO A 159 4.17 14.41 8.57
CA PRO A 159 4.66 14.79 7.25
C PRO A 159 3.85 14.15 6.11
N VAL A 160 3.82 14.79 4.95
CA VAL A 160 3.18 14.29 3.73
C VAL A 160 4.19 13.92 2.64
N GLU A 161 5.45 14.25 2.85
CA GLU A 161 6.62 13.84 2.10
C GLU A 161 7.35 12.68 2.79
N PRO A 162 8.24 11.96 2.11
CA PRO A 162 9.08 10.95 2.74
C PRO A 162 9.92 11.55 3.90
N PHE A 163 10.01 10.83 5.02
CA PHE A 163 10.72 11.29 6.20
C PHE A 163 11.27 10.13 7.03
N ASN A 164 12.28 10.41 7.86
CA ASN A 164 12.78 9.51 8.88
C ASN A 164 12.03 9.76 10.20
N PRO A 165 11.28 8.77 10.73
CA PRO A 165 10.54 8.96 11.97
C PRO A 165 11.46 9.13 13.19
N VAL A 166 11.03 10.01 14.12
CA VAL A 166 11.58 10.08 15.48
C VAL A 166 10.52 9.51 16.42
N VAL A 167 10.81 8.37 17.02
CA VAL A 167 9.88 7.62 17.89
C VAL A 167 10.47 7.53 19.28
N GLU A 168 9.78 8.08 20.29
CA GLU A 168 10.24 8.10 21.69
C GLU A 168 11.65 8.67 21.85
N GLY A 169 11.98 9.73 21.05
CA GLY A 169 13.29 10.37 21.03
C GLY A 169 14.39 9.60 20.27
N LYS A 170 14.10 8.43 19.73
CA LYS A 170 15.01 7.66 18.89
C LYS A 170 14.81 8.03 17.42
N GLN A 171 15.86 8.51 16.77
CA GLN A 171 15.89 8.74 15.33
C GLN A 171 16.03 7.41 14.58
N LEU A 172 15.07 7.06 13.75
CA LEU A 172 15.08 5.85 12.93
C LEU A 172 15.74 6.14 11.58
N LYS A 173 16.52 5.20 11.08
CA LYS A 173 17.09 5.26 9.71
C LYS A 173 16.09 4.78 8.66
N LEU A 174 15.06 4.04 9.08
CA LEU A 174 13.93 3.68 8.26
C LEU A 174 13.29 4.93 7.66
N ILE A 175 12.93 4.89 6.39
CA ILE A 175 12.23 5.98 5.70
C ILE A 175 10.75 5.61 5.60
N GLU A 176 9.90 6.47 6.17
CA GLU A 176 8.46 6.42 5.94
C GLU A 176 8.11 7.16 4.65
N PHE A 177 7.35 6.52 3.74
CA PHE A 177 6.79 7.16 2.56
C PHE A 177 5.26 7.15 2.63
N PRO A 178 4.64 8.22 3.11
CA PRO A 178 3.19 8.31 3.25
C PRO A 178 2.46 8.27 1.91
N PRO A 179 1.21 7.75 1.86
CA PRO A 179 0.36 7.87 0.67
C PRO A 179 0.13 9.34 0.31
N THR A 180 0.10 9.62 -1.00
CA THR A 180 0.02 11.00 -1.49
C THR A 180 -1.32 11.67 -1.17
N VAL A 181 -1.22 12.81 -0.53
CA VAL A 181 -2.34 13.69 -0.22
C VAL A 181 -2.03 15.13 -0.62
N MET A 182 -3.07 15.93 -0.80
CA MET A 182 -2.95 17.39 -0.85
C MET A 182 -3.15 17.95 0.55
N ARG A 183 -2.09 18.53 1.13
CA ARG A 183 -2.22 19.23 2.42
C ARG A 183 -2.98 20.53 2.24
N ILE A 184 -4.05 20.70 3.00
CA ILE A 184 -4.90 21.90 3.01
C ILE A 184 -4.56 22.76 4.22
N SER A 185 -4.36 22.13 5.38
CA SER A 185 -3.89 22.79 6.60
C SER A 185 -3.01 21.83 7.38
N GLU A 186 -2.43 22.28 8.48
CA GLU A 186 -1.55 21.47 9.33
C GLU A 186 -2.18 20.11 9.71
N ASN A 187 -3.46 20.12 10.08
CA ASN A 187 -4.18 18.94 10.56
C ASN A 187 -5.14 18.33 9.54
N PHE A 188 -5.24 18.89 8.33
CA PHE A 188 -6.17 18.42 7.32
C PHE A 188 -5.49 18.17 5.97
N SER A 189 -5.52 16.94 5.54
CA SER A 189 -5.01 16.47 4.25
C SER A 189 -6.10 15.79 3.44
N PHE A 190 -6.12 16.08 2.13
CA PHE A 190 -7.11 15.59 1.19
C PHE A 190 -6.53 14.42 0.39
N PRO A 191 -7.03 13.18 0.55
CA PRO A 191 -6.58 12.01 -0.19
C PRO A 191 -7.15 11.98 -1.60
N PHE A 192 -6.34 11.55 -2.59
CA PHE A 192 -6.78 11.46 -3.98
C PHE A 192 -6.07 10.40 -4.83
N ALA A 193 -4.93 9.86 -4.35
CA ALA A 193 -3.96 9.16 -5.18
C ALA A 193 -4.01 7.63 -5.07
N GLY A 194 -5.06 7.04 -4.55
CA GLY A 194 -5.17 5.57 -4.50
C GLY A 194 -6.49 5.06 -3.93
N GLY A 195 -6.70 3.76 -4.05
CA GLY A 195 -7.86 3.06 -3.53
C GLY A 195 -9.19 3.69 -3.95
N PHE A 196 -10.11 3.79 -3.00
CA PHE A 196 -11.41 4.42 -3.19
C PHE A 196 -11.30 5.84 -3.76
N TYR A 197 -10.35 6.65 -3.30
CA TYR A 197 -10.23 8.05 -3.72
C TYR A 197 -9.83 8.19 -5.19
N LEU A 198 -8.91 7.33 -5.69
CA LEU A 198 -8.57 7.27 -7.12
C LEU A 198 -9.80 6.94 -7.97
N ARG A 199 -10.67 6.04 -7.50
CA ARG A 199 -11.91 5.66 -8.19
C ARG A 199 -12.96 6.76 -8.12
N PHE A 200 -13.07 7.43 -6.97
CA PHE A 200 -14.09 8.45 -6.71
C PHE A 200 -13.89 9.70 -7.53
N PHE A 201 -12.69 10.29 -7.53
CA PHE A 201 -12.46 11.56 -8.22
C PHE A 201 -12.37 11.40 -9.74
N PRO A 202 -12.85 12.39 -10.51
CA PRO A 202 -12.57 12.51 -11.96
C PRO A 202 -11.04 12.50 -12.20
N TYR A 203 -10.63 11.89 -13.31
CA TYR A 203 -9.21 11.80 -13.68
C TYR A 203 -8.52 13.18 -13.73
N SER A 204 -9.20 14.19 -14.26
CA SER A 204 -8.67 15.57 -14.35
C SER A 204 -8.27 16.16 -13.02
N ILE A 205 -9.00 15.84 -11.94
CA ILE A 205 -8.67 16.27 -10.58
C ILE A 205 -7.41 15.53 -10.10
N VAL A 206 -7.37 14.20 -10.27
CA VAL A 206 -6.22 13.37 -9.86
C VAL A 206 -4.95 13.85 -10.57
N SER A 207 -4.99 14.00 -11.90
CA SER A 207 -3.86 14.48 -12.71
C SER A 207 -3.42 15.89 -12.30
N TYR A 208 -4.36 16.82 -12.15
CA TYR A 208 -4.05 18.18 -11.70
C TYR A 208 -3.34 18.22 -10.34
N LEU A 209 -3.87 17.47 -9.36
CA LEU A 209 -3.29 17.42 -8.02
C LEU A 209 -1.92 16.74 -8.03
N LEU A 210 -1.74 15.65 -8.77
CA LEU A 210 -0.44 15.00 -8.87
C LEU A 210 0.59 15.89 -9.56
N LYS A 211 0.22 16.61 -10.64
CA LYS A 211 1.08 17.63 -11.27
C LYS A 211 1.50 18.72 -10.28
N LYS A 212 0.57 19.14 -9.42
CA LYS A 212 0.86 20.16 -8.39
C LYS A 212 1.85 19.62 -7.36
N ILE A 213 1.69 18.38 -6.89
CA ILE A 213 2.62 17.70 -5.98
C ILE A 213 4.00 17.57 -6.64
N ASN A 214 4.07 17.14 -7.90
CA ASN A 214 5.32 16.90 -8.62
C ASN A 214 6.15 18.16 -8.91
N LYS A 215 5.65 19.35 -8.59
CA LYS A 215 6.48 20.59 -8.61
C LYS A 215 7.45 20.64 -7.44
N VAL A 216 7.20 19.91 -6.35
CA VAL A 216 7.95 20.01 -5.09
C VAL A 216 8.45 18.67 -4.57
N ARG A 217 7.75 17.56 -4.85
CA ARG A 217 8.10 16.24 -4.31
C ARG A 217 7.54 15.10 -5.15
N PRO A 218 8.09 13.87 -5.05
CA PRO A 218 7.45 12.69 -5.60
C PRO A 218 6.11 12.42 -4.93
N GLY A 219 5.20 11.83 -5.69
CA GLY A 219 3.97 11.25 -5.18
C GLY A 219 4.05 9.73 -5.09
N MET A 220 3.08 9.12 -4.41
CA MET A 220 2.83 7.70 -4.42
C MET A 220 1.39 7.44 -4.84
N VAL A 221 1.21 6.60 -5.85
CA VAL A 221 -0.10 6.07 -6.24
C VAL A 221 -0.17 4.62 -5.79
N TYR A 222 -1.28 4.24 -5.16
CA TYR A 222 -1.50 2.85 -4.74
C TYR A 222 -2.79 2.29 -5.32
N ILE A 223 -2.79 0.98 -5.56
CA ILE A 223 -3.92 0.23 -6.10
C ILE A 223 -3.93 -1.20 -5.54
N HIS A 224 -5.11 -1.78 -5.44
CA HIS A 224 -5.28 -3.19 -5.14
C HIS A 224 -5.64 -3.97 -6.41
N PRO A 225 -5.19 -5.23 -6.57
CA PRO A 225 -5.52 -6.02 -7.76
C PRO A 225 -7.03 -6.13 -8.04
N TRP A 226 -7.84 -6.29 -7.00
CA TRP A 226 -9.29 -6.39 -7.14
C TRP A 226 -9.95 -5.10 -7.65
N GLU A 227 -9.32 -3.94 -7.56
CA GLU A 227 -9.87 -2.67 -8.02
C GLU A 227 -9.97 -2.55 -9.55
N ILE A 228 -9.18 -3.32 -10.30
CA ILE A 228 -9.26 -3.39 -11.77
C ILE A 228 -10.10 -4.57 -12.28
N ASN A 229 -10.72 -5.31 -11.37
CA ASN A 229 -11.60 -6.42 -11.69
C ASN A 229 -13.05 -6.10 -11.30
N PRO A 230 -13.90 -5.67 -12.23
CA PRO A 230 -15.30 -5.33 -11.95
C PRO A 230 -16.16 -6.55 -11.60
N GLU A 231 -15.66 -7.77 -11.86
CA GLU A 231 -16.39 -9.03 -11.67
C GLU A 231 -16.12 -9.69 -10.31
N ILE A 232 -15.44 -8.96 -9.37
CA ILE A 232 -15.28 -9.48 -8.00
C ILE A 232 -16.63 -9.79 -7.36
N PRO A 233 -16.71 -10.85 -6.54
CA PRO A 233 -17.94 -11.22 -5.85
C PRO A 233 -18.49 -10.07 -5.00
N ARG A 234 -19.83 -10.01 -4.93
CA ARG A 234 -20.54 -9.01 -4.12
C ARG A 234 -20.83 -9.59 -2.74
N TRP A 235 -20.24 -8.98 -1.70
CA TRP A 235 -20.49 -9.37 -0.32
C TRP A 235 -21.61 -8.52 0.30
N LYS A 236 -22.49 -9.17 1.08
CA LYS A 236 -23.56 -8.46 1.77
C LYS A 236 -22.99 -7.66 2.94
N THR A 237 -23.11 -6.37 2.87
CA THR A 237 -22.62 -5.44 3.88
C THR A 237 -23.49 -4.17 3.93
N ASN A 238 -23.22 -3.23 4.81
CA ASN A 238 -23.95 -1.96 4.82
C ASN A 238 -23.70 -1.15 3.53
N TRP A 239 -24.61 -0.23 3.21
CA TRP A 239 -24.58 0.52 1.96
C TRP A 239 -23.30 1.37 1.78
N MET A 240 -22.75 1.93 2.87
CA MET A 240 -21.55 2.78 2.82
C MET A 240 -20.32 1.95 2.47
N ILE A 241 -20.11 0.82 3.13
CA ILE A 241 -19.01 -0.12 2.84
C ILE A 241 -19.16 -0.68 1.43
N HIS A 242 -20.40 -1.07 1.05
CA HIS A 242 -20.69 -1.52 -0.31
C HIS A 242 -20.31 -0.45 -1.35
N PHE A 243 -20.67 0.81 -1.10
CA PHE A 243 -20.30 1.92 -1.98
C PHE A 243 -18.78 2.08 -2.07
N ILE A 244 -18.06 2.13 -0.94
CA ILE A 244 -16.59 2.25 -0.91
C ILE A 244 -15.92 1.09 -1.67
N GLN A 245 -16.36 -0.14 -1.44
CA GLN A 245 -15.75 -1.34 -2.02
C GLN A 245 -15.95 -1.41 -3.55
N TYR A 246 -17.15 -1.13 -4.04
CA TYR A 246 -17.55 -1.49 -5.41
C TYR A 246 -17.72 -0.30 -6.35
N PHE A 247 -17.56 0.93 -5.86
CA PHE A 247 -17.78 2.13 -6.68
C PHE A 247 -16.78 2.22 -7.82
N ARG A 248 -17.29 2.35 -9.04
CA ARG A 248 -16.54 2.61 -10.28
C ARG A 248 -15.37 1.66 -10.58
N LEU A 249 -15.39 0.40 -10.17
CA LEU A 249 -14.36 -0.58 -10.51
C LEU A 249 -14.07 -0.64 -12.02
N ARG A 250 -15.12 -0.61 -12.87
CA ARG A 250 -14.99 -0.65 -14.34
C ARG A 250 -14.15 0.48 -14.94
N SER A 251 -14.03 1.60 -14.25
CA SER A 251 -13.27 2.76 -14.76
C SER A 251 -11.84 2.84 -14.25
N THR A 252 -11.47 1.97 -13.30
CA THR A 252 -10.17 2.04 -12.59
C THR A 252 -9.01 1.75 -13.54
N GLU A 253 -9.11 0.69 -14.33
CA GLU A 253 -8.08 0.31 -15.30
C GLU A 253 -7.80 1.45 -16.31
N GLN A 254 -8.85 2.07 -16.84
CA GLN A 254 -8.69 3.18 -17.78
C GLN A 254 -8.03 4.40 -17.12
N LYS A 255 -8.36 4.69 -15.87
CA LYS A 255 -7.69 5.77 -15.11
C LYS A 255 -6.22 5.46 -14.88
N LEU A 256 -5.91 4.21 -14.51
CA LEU A 256 -4.55 3.75 -14.32
C LEU A 256 -3.75 3.87 -15.62
N LYS A 257 -4.27 3.40 -16.76
CA LYS A 257 -3.64 3.57 -18.09
C LYS A 257 -3.30 5.03 -18.39
N ARG A 258 -4.22 5.93 -18.10
CA ARG A 258 -3.98 7.37 -18.29
C ARG A 258 -2.90 7.90 -17.36
N LEU A 259 -2.85 7.48 -16.09
CA LEU A 259 -1.78 7.87 -15.18
C LEU A 259 -0.42 7.39 -15.67
N LEU A 260 -0.33 6.11 -16.09
CA LEU A 260 0.90 5.50 -16.60
C LEU A 260 1.40 6.17 -17.90
N SER A 261 0.50 6.71 -18.71
CA SER A 261 0.88 7.45 -19.93
C SER A 261 1.26 8.92 -19.68
N GLU A 262 0.84 9.51 -18.57
CA GLU A 262 1.01 10.96 -18.30
C GLU A 262 2.14 11.25 -17.29
N PHE A 263 2.51 10.27 -16.44
CA PHE A 263 3.48 10.45 -15.37
C PHE A 263 4.52 9.33 -15.37
N ASP A 264 5.73 9.67 -14.93
CA ASP A 264 6.79 8.68 -14.70
C ASP A 264 6.55 7.98 -13.37
N PHE A 265 6.63 6.65 -13.38
CA PHE A 265 6.48 5.80 -12.20
C PHE A 265 7.62 4.80 -12.05
N GLY A 266 7.97 4.50 -10.80
CA GLY A 266 8.94 3.49 -10.43
C GLY A 266 8.65 2.88 -9.05
N PRO A 267 9.43 1.88 -8.62
CA PRO A 267 9.34 1.31 -7.27
C PRO A 267 9.84 2.30 -6.20
N ILE A 268 9.41 2.10 -4.96
CA ILE A 268 9.76 2.98 -3.82
C ILE A 268 11.29 3.13 -3.68
N GLY A 269 12.03 2.03 -3.73
CA GLY A 269 13.49 2.05 -3.57
C GLY A 269 14.18 2.89 -4.65
N GLU A 270 13.67 2.93 -5.88
CA GLU A 270 14.20 3.79 -6.94
C GLU A 270 13.84 5.26 -6.71
N VAL A 271 12.59 5.55 -6.35
CA VAL A 271 12.11 6.91 -6.09
C VAL A 271 12.89 7.56 -4.94
N LEU A 272 13.15 6.81 -3.86
CA LEU A 272 13.81 7.33 -2.66
C LEU A 272 15.34 7.34 -2.74
N LYS A 273 15.94 6.65 -3.70
CA LYS A 273 17.42 6.53 -3.82
C LYS A 273 18.15 7.87 -3.85
N TYR A 274 17.51 8.91 -4.36
CA TYR A 274 18.10 10.24 -4.55
C TYR A 274 17.38 11.34 -3.77
N GLN A 275 16.51 10.96 -2.80
CA GLN A 275 15.81 11.93 -1.96
C GLN A 275 16.63 12.25 -0.71
N GLU A 276 16.82 13.54 -0.42
CA GLU A 276 17.21 13.97 0.92
C GLU A 276 15.97 13.88 1.82
N VAL A 277 16.11 13.14 2.91
CA VAL A 277 15.00 12.86 3.83
C VAL A 277 15.34 13.43 5.20
N MET A 278 14.42 14.17 5.80
CA MET A 278 14.59 14.80 7.09
C MET A 278 13.95 13.97 8.21
N TRP A 279 14.51 14.03 9.41
CA TRP A 279 13.87 13.46 10.60
C TRP A 279 12.67 14.30 11.02
N SER A 280 11.61 13.64 11.47
CA SER A 280 10.41 14.29 11.98
C SER A 280 9.84 13.52 13.17
N ASP A 281 9.50 14.26 14.21
CA ASP A 281 8.70 13.77 15.33
C ASP A 281 7.27 13.49 14.86
N ILE A 282 6.68 12.37 15.33
CA ILE A 282 5.38 11.89 14.91
C ILE A 282 4.48 11.51 16.09
#